data_e9fe43ae3917675dc7c48126c871d467
#
_entry.id   e9fe43ae3917675dc7c48126c871d467
#
_cell.length_a   1.000
_cell.length_b   1.000
_cell.length_c   1.000
_cell.angle_alpha   90.00
_cell.angle_beta   90.00
_cell.angle_gamma   90.00
#
_symmetry.space_group_name_H-M   'P 1'
#
loop_
_entity.id
_entity.type
_entity.pdbx_description
1 polymer ?
#
loop_
_entity_poly.entity_id
_entity_poly.type
_entity_poly.pdbx_seq_one_letter_code
_entity_poly.pdbx_strand_id
1 'polypeptide(L)'
;IEVIAGHYNKSVGAINFIFCDDDYILAVNRQYLKHDYYTDVITFDYCEGDVLSGDVFISLDTVKSNSEMFSTFFENEFCRVICHSVLHLIGFKDKTDVDSKEMRKNENICLDLLKTL
;
A
#
# COMPACT_ATOMS: atom_id res chain seq x y z
N ILE A 1 9.64 2.57 -6.33
CA ILE A 1 8.73 3.64 -5.89
C ILE A 1 8.88 4.89 -6.76
N GLU A 2 10.10 5.29 -7.07
CA GLU A 2 10.35 6.46 -7.93
C GLU A 2 9.75 6.29 -9.32
N VAL A 3 9.81 5.09 -9.88
CA VAL A 3 9.21 4.78 -11.18
C VAL A 3 7.69 4.96 -11.12
N ILE A 4 7.07 4.45 -10.07
CA ILE A 4 5.62 4.57 -9.86
C ILE A 4 5.24 6.06 -9.68
N ALA A 5 5.93 6.76 -8.81
CA ALA A 5 5.68 8.18 -8.57
C ALA A 5 5.81 9.00 -9.86
N GLY A 6 6.86 8.74 -10.64
CA GLY A 6 7.09 9.42 -11.92
C GLY A 6 5.98 9.18 -12.93
N HIS A 7 5.42 7.97 -12.98
CA HIS A 7 4.30 7.65 -13.86
C HIS A 7 3.07 8.54 -13.58
N TYR A 8 2.87 8.91 -12.30
CA TYR A 8 1.75 9.75 -11.87
C TYR A 8 2.16 11.22 -11.69
N ASN A 9 3.31 11.64 -12.21
CA ASN A 9 3.83 13.00 -12.13
C ASN A 9 4.06 13.47 -10.68
N LYS A 10 4.54 12.55 -9.84
CA LYS A 10 4.88 12.80 -8.45
C LYS A 10 6.36 12.58 -8.22
N SER A 11 6.88 13.13 -7.13
CA SER A 11 8.24 12.85 -6.66
C SER A 11 8.20 12.20 -5.29
N VAL A 12 9.28 11.52 -4.92
CA VAL A 12 9.36 10.81 -3.63
C VAL A 12 10.07 11.68 -2.62
N GLY A 13 9.39 11.95 -1.49
CA GLY A 13 9.98 12.58 -0.32
C GLY A 13 10.41 11.52 0.70
N ALA A 14 9.97 11.66 1.94
CA ALA A 14 10.29 10.72 3.01
C ALA A 14 9.16 9.72 3.21
N ILE A 15 9.28 8.55 2.62
CA ILE A 15 8.34 7.43 2.81
C ILE A 15 9.05 6.36 3.63
N ASN A 16 8.47 6.03 4.80
CA ASN A 16 8.98 5.00 5.68
C ASN A 16 8.08 3.79 5.66
N PHE A 17 8.63 2.61 5.37
CA PHE A 17 7.91 1.35 5.42
C PHE A 17 8.28 0.63 6.71
N ILE A 18 7.29 0.32 7.54
CA ILE A 18 7.44 -0.39 8.79
C ILE A 18 6.80 -1.77 8.65
N PHE A 19 7.61 -2.81 8.60
CA PHE A 19 7.13 -4.18 8.49
C PHE A 19 6.88 -4.74 9.89
N CYS A 20 5.70 -5.32 10.08
CA CYS A 20 5.25 -5.78 11.40
C CYS A 20 4.40 -7.03 11.28
N ASP A 21 3.96 -7.56 12.42
CA ASP A 21 3.02 -8.66 12.49
C ASP A 21 1.57 -8.16 12.63
N ASP A 22 0.63 -9.11 12.63
CA ASP A 22 -0.80 -8.80 12.75
C ASP A 22 -1.14 -8.12 14.07
N ASP A 23 -0.54 -8.56 15.18
CA ASP A 23 -0.81 -7.98 16.49
C ASP A 23 -0.36 -6.52 16.56
N TYR A 24 0.79 -6.23 16.02
CA TYR A 24 1.32 -4.85 16.00
C TYR A 24 0.46 -3.93 15.16
N ILE A 25 0.06 -4.36 13.96
CA ILE A 25 -0.74 -3.51 13.07
C ILE A 25 -2.15 -3.31 13.64
N LEU A 26 -2.69 -4.32 14.34
CA LEU A 26 -3.96 -4.17 15.05
C LEU A 26 -3.86 -3.12 16.16
N ALA A 27 -2.77 -3.12 16.93
CA ALA A 27 -2.52 -2.12 17.95
C ALA A 27 -2.44 -0.71 17.38
N VAL A 28 -1.74 -0.53 16.24
CA VAL A 28 -1.66 0.75 15.52
C VAL A 28 -3.05 1.19 15.06
N ASN A 29 -3.82 0.28 14.51
CA ASN A 29 -5.17 0.57 14.01
C ASN A 29 -6.10 1.03 15.14
N ARG A 30 -6.04 0.37 16.29
CA ARG A 30 -6.81 0.75 17.48
C ARG A 30 -6.38 2.11 18.03
N GLN A 31 -5.08 2.34 18.13
CA GLN A 31 -4.53 3.53 18.78
C GLN A 31 -4.72 4.79 17.94
N TYR A 32 -4.46 4.73 16.64
CA TYR A 32 -4.40 5.91 15.77
C TYR A 32 -5.64 6.10 14.90
N LEU A 33 -6.29 5.02 14.48
CA LEU A 33 -7.46 5.09 13.60
C LEU A 33 -8.76 4.71 14.31
N LYS A 34 -8.66 4.24 15.56
CA LYS A 34 -9.80 3.78 16.39
C LYS A 34 -10.60 2.67 15.71
N HIS A 35 -9.94 1.87 14.89
CA HIS A 35 -10.49 0.70 14.25
C HIS A 35 -10.01 -0.55 14.99
N ASP A 36 -10.90 -1.52 15.22
CA ASP A 36 -10.60 -2.75 15.97
C ASP A 36 -10.67 -3.96 15.03
N TYR A 37 -9.87 -3.95 13.98
CA TYR A 37 -9.79 -5.06 13.01
C TYR A 37 -8.39 -5.16 12.43
N TYR A 38 -8.06 -6.36 11.93
CA TYR A 38 -6.80 -6.62 11.24
C TYR A 38 -6.85 -6.07 9.82
N THR A 39 -5.71 -5.58 9.35
CA THR A 39 -5.53 -5.12 7.98
C THR A 39 -4.13 -5.48 7.50
N ASP A 40 -3.90 -5.47 6.19
CA ASP A 40 -2.57 -5.72 5.63
C ASP A 40 -1.69 -4.48 5.64
N VAL A 41 -2.28 -3.28 5.54
CA VAL A 41 -1.53 -2.03 5.44
C VAL A 41 -2.28 -0.88 6.11
N ILE A 42 -1.51 0.01 6.76
CA ILE A 42 -2.00 1.30 7.26
C ILE A 42 -1.07 2.37 6.71
N THR A 43 -1.64 3.41 6.11
CA THR A 43 -0.90 4.50 5.49
C THR A 43 -1.22 5.81 6.19
N PHE A 44 -0.18 6.48 6.70
CA PHE A 44 -0.27 7.84 7.22
C PHE A 44 0.31 8.80 6.18
N ASP A 45 -0.53 9.68 5.66
CA ASP A 45 -0.22 10.54 4.54
C ASP A 45 0.30 11.90 5.04
N TYR A 46 1.56 12.21 4.72
CA TYR A 46 2.18 13.50 5.00
C TYR A 46 2.62 14.21 3.72
N CYS A 47 1.97 13.89 2.59
CA CYS A 47 2.32 14.45 1.29
C CYS A 47 2.12 15.96 1.24
N GLU A 48 3.02 16.66 0.54
CA GLU A 48 2.92 18.09 0.29
C GLU A 48 3.01 18.33 -1.23
N GLY A 49 1.92 18.87 -1.81
CA GLY A 49 1.84 19.06 -3.25
C GLY A 49 2.06 17.76 -4.00
N ASP A 50 3.07 17.72 -4.87
CA ASP A 50 3.40 16.54 -5.67
C ASP A 50 4.49 15.68 -5.04
N VAL A 51 4.90 15.98 -3.81
CA VAL A 51 5.91 15.21 -3.08
C VAL A 51 5.23 14.19 -2.17
N LEU A 52 5.48 12.90 -2.44
CA LEU A 52 4.91 11.81 -1.65
C LEU A 52 5.72 11.58 -0.38
N SER A 53 5.08 11.68 0.77
CA SER A 53 5.68 11.44 2.08
C SER A 53 4.68 10.76 2.99
N GLY A 54 5.15 9.89 3.86
CA GLY A 54 4.27 9.21 4.80
C GLY A 54 4.92 8.03 5.49
N ASP A 55 4.19 7.46 6.42
CA ASP A 55 4.55 6.23 7.11
C ASP A 55 3.58 5.12 6.71
N VAL A 56 4.13 3.98 6.30
CA VAL A 56 3.36 2.83 5.83
C VAL A 56 3.68 1.63 6.71
N PHE A 57 2.67 1.14 7.43
CA PHE A 57 2.79 -0.07 8.25
C PHE A 57 2.22 -1.25 7.46
N ILE A 58 2.99 -2.30 7.29
CA ILE A 58 2.61 -3.48 6.52
C ILE A 58 2.72 -4.72 7.40
N SER A 59 1.63 -5.47 7.54
CA SER A 59 1.65 -6.76 8.21
C SER A 59 2.14 -7.84 7.25
N LEU A 60 3.33 -8.39 7.52
CA LEU A 60 3.87 -9.48 6.73
C LEU A 60 3.05 -10.76 6.90
N ASP A 61 2.43 -10.97 8.06
CA ASP A 61 1.55 -12.11 8.31
C ASP A 61 0.34 -12.08 7.37
N THR A 62 -0.30 -10.92 7.24
CA THR A 62 -1.47 -10.76 6.37
C THR A 62 -1.07 -10.86 4.89
N VAL A 63 0.07 -10.30 4.51
CA VAL A 63 0.59 -10.45 3.14
C VAL A 63 0.76 -11.93 2.80
N LYS A 64 1.36 -12.71 3.71
CA LYS A 64 1.54 -14.15 3.53
C LYS A 64 0.19 -14.86 3.41
N SER A 65 -0.76 -14.58 4.31
CA SER A 65 -2.09 -15.18 4.28
C SER A 65 -2.82 -14.87 2.97
N ASN A 66 -2.73 -13.62 2.50
CA ASN A 66 -3.36 -13.19 1.25
C ASN A 66 -2.72 -13.90 0.05
N SER A 67 -1.41 -14.06 0.05
CA SER A 67 -0.73 -14.78 -1.05
C SER A 67 -1.19 -16.22 -1.14
N GLU A 68 -1.37 -16.89 -0.02
CA GLU A 68 -1.89 -18.25 0.04
C GLU A 68 -3.36 -18.32 -0.41
N MET A 69 -4.19 -17.37 0.06
CA MET A 69 -5.62 -17.31 -0.29
C MET A 69 -5.83 -17.12 -1.79
N PHE A 70 -5.02 -16.27 -2.42
CA PHE A 70 -5.14 -15.95 -3.86
C PHE A 70 -4.25 -16.82 -4.73
N SER A 71 -3.60 -17.85 -4.17
CA SER A 71 -2.72 -18.78 -4.89
C SER A 71 -1.65 -18.05 -5.71
N THR A 72 -1.04 -17.04 -5.12
CA THR A 72 0.05 -16.27 -5.72
C THR A 72 1.31 -16.37 -4.86
N PHE A 73 2.46 -15.96 -5.42
CA PHE A 73 3.69 -15.92 -4.66
C PHE A 73 3.68 -14.76 -3.67
N PHE A 74 4.37 -14.95 -2.52
CA PHE A 74 4.51 -13.91 -1.50
C PHE A 74 5.06 -12.61 -2.09
N GLU A 75 6.08 -12.70 -2.93
CA GLU A 75 6.70 -11.52 -3.54
C GLU A 75 5.73 -10.72 -4.40
N ASN A 76 4.84 -11.39 -5.12
CA ASN A 76 3.83 -10.73 -5.94
C ASN A 76 2.81 -9.99 -5.07
N GLU A 77 2.32 -10.63 -4.00
CA GLU A 77 1.39 -9.99 -3.08
C GLU A 77 2.06 -8.85 -2.31
N PHE A 78 3.31 -9.04 -1.88
CA PHE A 78 4.10 -7.99 -1.23
C PHE A 78 4.24 -6.76 -2.13
N CYS A 79 4.61 -6.96 -3.40
CA CYS A 79 4.72 -5.86 -4.37
C CYS A 79 3.38 -5.17 -4.58
N ARG A 80 2.27 -5.92 -4.63
CA ARG A 80 0.93 -5.36 -4.77
C ARG A 80 0.58 -4.47 -3.59
N VAL A 81 0.89 -4.89 -2.36
CA VAL A 81 0.62 -4.11 -1.15
C VAL A 81 1.46 -2.83 -1.12
N ILE A 82 2.74 -2.90 -1.52
CA ILE A 82 3.58 -1.71 -1.66
C ILE A 82 2.97 -0.74 -2.68
N CYS A 83 2.59 -1.24 -3.86
CA CYS A 83 1.95 -0.41 -4.88
C CYS A 83 0.66 0.23 -4.37
N HIS A 84 -0.17 -0.55 -3.68
CA HIS A 84 -1.42 -0.09 -3.09
C HIS A 84 -1.18 1.09 -2.13
N SER A 85 -0.18 0.99 -1.25
CA SER A 85 0.14 2.04 -0.29
C SER A 85 0.63 3.32 -0.99
N VAL A 86 1.48 3.19 -2.01
CA VAL A 86 1.95 4.34 -2.79
C VAL A 86 0.79 5.00 -3.53
N LEU A 87 -0.14 4.22 -4.08
CA LEU A 87 -1.33 4.74 -4.75
C LEU A 87 -2.24 5.51 -3.78
N HIS A 88 -2.38 5.05 -2.53
CA HIS A 88 -3.08 5.82 -1.51
C HIS A 88 -2.42 7.19 -1.27
N LEU A 89 -1.09 7.24 -1.20
CA LEU A 89 -0.37 8.50 -1.05
C LEU A 89 -0.57 9.43 -2.25
N ILE A 90 -0.72 8.87 -3.45
CA ILE A 90 -1.00 9.64 -4.68
C ILE A 90 -2.42 10.22 -4.65
N GLY A 91 -3.35 9.56 -3.94
CA GLY A 91 -4.71 10.05 -3.79
C GLY A 91 -5.80 9.06 -4.21
N PHE A 92 -5.45 7.86 -4.64
CA PHE A 92 -6.43 6.82 -4.96
C PHE A 92 -7.08 6.30 -3.69
N LYS A 93 -8.38 6.02 -3.77
CA LYS A 93 -9.18 5.50 -2.67
C LYS A 93 -9.64 4.08 -2.99
N ASP A 94 -10.19 3.38 -1.98
CA ASP A 94 -10.68 2.02 -2.15
C ASP A 94 -11.97 1.74 -1.37
N LYS A 95 -12.70 2.79 -0.98
CA LYS A 95 -13.88 2.66 -0.12
C LYS A 95 -15.16 2.28 -0.86
N THR A 96 -15.29 2.65 -2.13
CA THR A 96 -16.45 2.30 -2.95
C THR A 96 -16.08 1.24 -3.97
N ASP A 97 -17.08 0.60 -4.59
CA ASP A 97 -16.83 -0.38 -5.65
C ASP A 97 -16.09 0.24 -6.84
N VAL A 98 -16.43 1.48 -7.21
CA VAL A 98 -15.75 2.20 -8.29
C VAL A 98 -14.30 2.49 -7.89
N ASP A 99 -14.07 2.95 -6.67
CA ASP A 99 -12.74 3.23 -6.15
C ASP A 99 -11.89 1.95 -6.10
N SER A 100 -12.47 0.84 -5.66
CA SER A 100 -11.77 -0.45 -5.58
C SER A 100 -11.34 -0.96 -6.95
N LYS A 101 -12.19 -0.81 -7.97
CA LYS A 101 -11.87 -1.20 -9.35
C LYS A 101 -10.74 -0.33 -9.90
N GLU A 102 -10.81 0.97 -9.67
CA GLU A 102 -9.78 1.92 -10.10
C GLU A 102 -8.45 1.65 -9.39
N MET A 103 -8.50 1.36 -8.10
CA MET A 103 -7.32 0.99 -7.33
C MET A 103 -6.67 -0.29 -7.90
N ARG A 104 -7.47 -1.33 -8.16
CA ARG A 104 -6.97 -2.59 -8.72
C ARG A 104 -6.34 -2.40 -10.10
N LYS A 105 -6.96 -1.59 -10.94
CA LYS A 105 -6.44 -1.25 -12.27
C LYS A 105 -5.06 -0.58 -12.15
N ASN A 106 -4.93 0.37 -11.24
CA ASN A 106 -3.67 1.09 -11.03
C ASN A 106 -2.61 0.23 -10.35
N GLU A 107 -2.99 -0.67 -9.45
CA GLU A 107 -2.07 -1.69 -8.91
C GLU A 107 -1.47 -2.53 -10.02
N ASN A 108 -2.28 -2.97 -10.98
CA ASN A 108 -1.82 -3.76 -12.12
C ASN A 108 -0.85 -2.96 -13.00
N ILE A 109 -1.14 -1.67 -13.24
CA ILE A 109 -0.23 -0.77 -13.96
C ILE A 109 1.12 -0.68 -13.24
N CYS A 110 1.09 -0.49 -11.91
CA CYS A 110 2.31 -0.41 -11.11
C CYS A 110 3.13 -1.69 -11.17
N LEU A 111 2.48 -2.85 -11.07
CA LEU A 111 3.16 -4.14 -11.16
C LEU A 111 3.81 -4.33 -12.53
N ASP A 112 3.14 -3.91 -13.61
CA ASP A 112 3.71 -3.97 -14.96
C ASP A 112 4.92 -3.03 -15.11
N LEU A 113 4.88 -1.84 -14.53
CA LEU A 113 6.02 -0.92 -14.51
C LEU A 113 7.23 -1.53 -13.79
N LEU A 114 7.01 -2.25 -12.69
CA LEU A 114 8.09 -2.90 -11.94
C LEU A 114 8.74 -4.03 -12.73
N LYS A 115 7.99 -4.71 -13.61
CA LYS A 115 8.53 -5.78 -14.46
C LYS A 115 9.51 -5.28 -15.51
N THR A 116 9.51 -4.00 -15.82
CA THR A 116 10.39 -3.41 -16.83
C THR A 116 11.73 -2.91 -16.28
N LEU A 117 11.91 -3.02 -14.97
CA LEU A 117 13.14 -2.58 -14.29
C LEU A 117 14.29 -3.58 -14.46
#